data_fd2a2d8fc2993fd3a311979da18788e2
#
_entry.id   fd2a2d8fc2993fd3a311979da18788e2
#
_cell.length_a   1.000
_cell.length_b   1.000
_cell.length_c   1.000
_cell.angle_alpha   90.00
_cell.angle_beta   90.00
_cell.angle_gamma   90.00
#
_symmetry.space_group_name_H-M   'P 1'
#
loop_
_entity.id
_entity.type
_entity.pdbx_description
1 polymer ?
#
loop_
_entity_poly.entity_id
_entity_poly.type
_entity_poly.pdbx_seq_one_letter_code
_entity_poly.pdbx_strand_id
1 'polypeptide(L)'
;IIINGKEYKTNDLGKCIKPHDHQHELATFHKAGEKEVTMAIDSCIESWDSWSSITLKERIEIFRKAAELLAGPWRDTINAATMLSQSKNVFQAEIDSACELIDFFNFNAEYAENIYNEQNLISPADTKNSLEYRALEGFIFAITPFNFTSIAANLPCAPALMGNVAIWKPASSSVYSG
;
A
#
# COMPACT_ATOMS: atom_id res chain seq x y z
N ILE A 1 10.60 -5.92 10.00
CA ILE A 1 10.60 -4.59 9.37
C ILE A 1 11.22 -4.75 8.01
N ILE A 2 10.59 -4.21 6.98
CA ILE A 2 11.11 -4.25 5.60
C ILE A 2 11.44 -2.82 5.17
N ILE A 3 12.68 -2.57 4.75
CA ILE A 3 13.13 -1.27 4.24
C ILE A 3 13.90 -1.52 2.94
N ASN A 4 13.46 -0.93 1.84
CA ASN A 4 14.06 -1.10 0.52
C ASN A 4 14.28 -2.58 0.15
N GLY A 5 13.25 -3.41 0.36
CA GLY A 5 13.28 -4.84 0.07
C GLY A 5 14.15 -5.70 1.00
N LYS A 6 14.76 -5.12 2.05
CA LYS A 6 15.59 -5.85 3.01
C LYS A 6 14.89 -5.99 4.35
N GLU A 7 15.05 -7.15 4.98
CA GLU A 7 14.52 -7.43 6.31
C GLU A 7 15.46 -6.91 7.42
N TYR A 8 14.87 -6.23 8.40
CA TYR A 8 15.55 -5.76 9.61
C TYR A 8 14.87 -6.31 10.85
N LYS A 9 15.66 -6.70 11.83
CA LYS A 9 15.21 -7.28 13.10
C LYS A 9 15.65 -6.41 14.26
N THR A 10 14.79 -6.27 15.26
CA THR A 10 15.07 -5.58 16.53
C THR A 10 14.87 -6.53 17.70
N ASN A 11 15.29 -6.13 18.88
CA ASN A 11 15.05 -6.90 20.12
C ASN A 11 13.68 -6.57 20.74
N ASP A 12 13.00 -5.51 20.29
CA ASP A 12 11.67 -5.14 20.75
C ASP A 12 10.63 -5.82 19.85
N LEU A 13 9.91 -6.79 20.43
CA LEU A 13 8.92 -7.60 19.72
C LEU A 13 7.51 -7.23 20.16
N GLY A 14 6.62 -7.16 19.17
CA GLY A 14 5.18 -7.14 19.38
C GLY A 14 4.56 -8.48 19.06
N LYS A 15 3.33 -8.70 19.53
CA LYS A 15 2.54 -9.89 19.28
C LYS A 15 1.27 -9.53 18.53
N CYS A 16 0.94 -10.32 17.55
CA CYS A 16 -0.35 -10.30 16.88
C CYS A 16 -1.20 -11.45 17.47
N ILE A 17 -2.23 -11.08 18.21
CA ILE A 17 -3.10 -12.03 18.92
C ILE A 17 -4.42 -12.14 18.16
N LYS A 18 -4.94 -13.35 18.05
CA LYS A 18 -6.26 -13.60 17.47
C LYS A 18 -7.36 -12.94 18.32
N PRO A 19 -8.16 -11.99 17.78
CA PRO A 19 -9.05 -11.17 18.61
C PRO A 19 -10.19 -11.94 19.30
N HIS A 20 -10.60 -13.08 18.75
CA HIS A 20 -11.63 -13.94 19.34
C HIS A 20 -11.06 -15.15 20.13
N ASP A 21 -9.74 -15.19 20.29
CA ASP A 21 -9.05 -16.21 21.10
C ASP A 21 -7.71 -15.65 21.57
N HIS A 22 -7.72 -14.93 22.68
CA HIS A 22 -6.57 -14.20 23.21
C HIS A 22 -5.41 -15.10 23.68
N GLN A 23 -5.63 -16.40 23.76
CA GLN A 23 -4.56 -17.37 24.06
C GLN A 23 -3.79 -17.77 22.79
N HIS A 24 -4.31 -17.44 21.61
CA HIS A 24 -3.73 -17.82 20.35
C HIS A 24 -2.90 -16.65 19.76
N GLU A 25 -1.60 -16.81 19.77
CA GLU A 25 -0.67 -15.92 19.10
C GLU A 25 -0.54 -16.32 17.62
N LEU A 26 -0.86 -15.38 16.71
CA LEU A 26 -0.76 -15.59 15.26
C LEU A 26 0.66 -15.37 14.77
N ALA A 27 1.33 -14.35 15.28
CA ALA A 27 2.67 -13.99 14.88
C ALA A 27 3.34 -13.05 15.89
N THR A 28 4.66 -13.01 15.86
CA THR A 28 5.47 -11.93 16.43
C THR A 28 5.98 -11.01 15.33
N PHE A 29 6.17 -9.74 15.63
CA PHE A 29 6.75 -8.76 14.72
C PHE A 29 7.77 -7.88 15.43
N HIS A 30 8.75 -7.40 14.69
CA HIS A 30 9.75 -6.47 15.18
C HIS A 30 9.21 -5.04 15.19
N LYS A 31 9.29 -4.37 16.34
CA LYS A 31 8.94 -2.95 16.44
C LYS A 31 10.12 -2.09 15.99
N ALA A 32 9.83 -1.05 15.22
CA ALA A 32 10.83 -0.07 14.82
C ALA A 32 11.14 0.91 15.95
N GLY A 33 12.41 1.14 16.20
CA GLY A 33 12.90 2.24 17.01
C GLY A 33 13.30 3.44 16.15
N GLU A 34 13.90 4.44 16.75
CA GLU A 34 14.37 5.66 16.09
C GLU A 34 15.30 5.36 14.91
N LYS A 35 16.20 4.39 15.09
CA LYS A 35 17.15 3.96 14.05
C LYS A 35 16.44 3.45 12.80
N GLU A 36 15.49 2.54 12.95
CA GLU A 36 14.77 1.92 11.84
C GLU A 36 13.85 2.95 11.16
N VAL A 37 13.27 3.88 11.93
CA VAL A 37 12.45 4.98 11.37
C VAL A 37 13.34 5.91 10.54
N THR A 38 14.51 6.30 11.03
CA THR A 38 15.46 7.14 10.26
C THR A 38 15.89 6.43 8.98
N MET A 39 16.25 5.15 9.05
CA MET A 39 16.60 4.35 7.88
C MET A 39 15.47 4.28 6.85
N ALA A 40 14.20 4.17 7.29
CA ALA A 40 13.06 4.14 6.39
C ALA A 40 12.85 5.50 5.70
N ILE A 41 13.02 6.60 6.42
CA ILE A 41 12.96 7.96 5.86
C ILE A 41 14.07 8.17 4.81
N ASP A 42 15.31 7.86 5.17
CA ASP A 42 16.46 8.00 4.26
C ASP A 42 16.25 7.17 2.99
N SER A 43 15.82 5.92 3.15
CA SER A 43 15.51 5.02 2.03
C SER A 43 14.40 5.56 1.11
N CYS A 44 13.36 6.18 1.68
CA CYS A 44 12.32 6.82 0.88
C CYS A 44 12.87 8.00 0.08
N ILE A 45 13.68 8.86 0.71
CA ILE A 45 14.27 10.02 0.05
C ILE A 45 15.21 9.58 -1.09
N GLU A 46 16.05 8.57 -0.84
CA GLU A 46 16.98 8.01 -1.84
C GLU A 46 16.24 7.38 -3.03
N SER A 47 15.09 6.75 -2.79
CA SER A 47 14.31 6.05 -3.82
C SER A 47 13.39 6.96 -4.63
N TRP A 48 13.17 8.18 -4.18
CA TRP A 48 12.16 9.08 -4.73
C TRP A 48 12.41 9.38 -6.21
N ASP A 49 13.62 9.77 -6.57
CA ASP A 49 13.97 10.13 -7.97
C ASP A 49 13.73 8.96 -8.92
N SER A 50 14.18 7.77 -8.54
CA SER A 50 14.05 6.58 -9.38
C SER A 50 12.57 6.17 -9.55
N TRP A 51 11.79 6.18 -8.48
CA TRP A 51 10.39 5.79 -8.53
C TRP A 51 9.51 6.84 -9.22
N SER A 52 9.70 8.12 -8.92
CA SER A 52 8.93 9.20 -9.53
C SER A 52 9.18 9.35 -11.04
N SER A 53 10.36 8.92 -11.52
CA SER A 53 10.75 8.94 -12.93
C SER A 53 10.16 7.78 -13.75
N ILE A 54 9.65 6.73 -13.10
CA ILE A 54 8.95 5.64 -13.81
C ILE A 54 7.65 6.19 -14.42
N THR A 55 7.37 5.82 -15.66
CA THR A 55 6.16 6.29 -16.36
C THR A 55 4.89 5.85 -15.62
N LEU A 56 3.81 6.62 -15.76
CA LEU A 56 2.51 6.23 -15.19
C LEU A 56 2.07 4.84 -15.69
N LYS A 57 2.31 4.55 -16.95
CA LYS A 57 1.96 3.25 -17.55
C LYS A 57 2.66 2.09 -16.84
N GLU A 58 3.96 2.19 -16.61
CA GLU A 58 4.73 1.15 -15.91
C GLU A 58 4.24 0.98 -14.47
N ARG A 59 3.93 2.07 -13.76
CA ARG A 59 3.34 1.99 -12.42
C ARG A 59 1.97 1.30 -12.46
N ILE A 60 1.11 1.66 -13.38
CA ILE A 60 -0.21 1.01 -13.58
C ILE A 60 -0.07 -0.50 -13.79
N GLU A 61 0.89 -0.93 -14.61
CA GLU A 61 1.14 -2.36 -14.86
C GLU A 61 1.50 -3.13 -13.58
N ILE A 62 2.28 -2.52 -12.67
CA ILE A 62 2.60 -3.11 -11.38
C ILE A 62 1.33 -3.33 -10.53
N PHE A 63 0.46 -2.31 -10.43
CA PHE A 63 -0.77 -2.41 -9.62
C PHE A 63 -1.80 -3.35 -10.25
N ARG A 64 -1.96 -3.35 -11.56
CA ARG A 64 -2.80 -4.34 -12.26
C ARG A 64 -2.28 -5.77 -12.03
N LYS A 65 -0.95 -5.96 -12.06
CA LYS A 65 -0.36 -7.27 -11.74
C LYS A 65 -0.61 -7.68 -10.29
N ALA A 66 -0.54 -6.75 -9.34
CA ALA A 66 -0.90 -7.02 -7.95
C ALA A 66 -2.38 -7.41 -7.81
N ALA A 67 -3.30 -6.74 -8.53
CA ALA A 67 -4.71 -7.10 -8.57
C ALA A 67 -4.94 -8.54 -9.11
N GLU A 68 -4.25 -8.93 -10.19
CA GLU A 68 -4.30 -10.28 -10.73
C GLU A 68 -3.82 -11.34 -9.72
N LEU A 69 -2.72 -11.07 -9.02
CA LEU A 69 -2.20 -11.98 -8.00
C LEU A 69 -3.19 -12.15 -6.84
N LEU A 70 -3.82 -11.06 -6.40
CA LEU A 70 -4.86 -11.08 -5.36
C LEU A 70 -6.13 -11.79 -5.83
N ALA A 71 -6.54 -11.61 -7.08
CA ALA A 71 -7.71 -12.30 -7.64
C ALA A 71 -7.48 -13.81 -7.83
N GLY A 72 -6.23 -14.23 -7.93
CA GLY A 72 -5.81 -15.61 -8.17
C GLY A 72 -5.13 -16.26 -6.94
N PRO A 73 -3.81 -16.48 -7.00
CA PRO A 73 -3.12 -17.35 -6.04
C PRO A 73 -3.08 -16.83 -4.60
N TRP A 74 -3.26 -15.54 -4.38
CA TRP A 74 -3.21 -14.93 -3.05
C TRP A 74 -4.58 -14.72 -2.38
N ARG A 75 -5.69 -14.95 -3.12
CA ARG A 75 -7.05 -14.67 -2.64
C ARG A 75 -7.37 -15.40 -1.33
N ASP A 76 -7.20 -16.69 -1.30
CA ASP A 76 -7.49 -17.50 -0.12
C ASP A 76 -6.57 -17.16 1.05
N THR A 77 -5.31 -16.87 0.76
CA THR A 77 -4.32 -16.51 1.79
C THR A 77 -4.65 -15.20 2.48
N ILE A 78 -4.97 -14.14 1.72
CA ILE A 78 -5.30 -12.85 2.30
C ILE A 78 -6.63 -12.88 3.06
N ASN A 79 -7.61 -13.65 2.56
CA ASN A 79 -8.87 -13.85 3.24
C ASN A 79 -8.68 -14.60 4.55
N ALA A 80 -7.94 -15.69 4.58
CA ALA A 80 -7.64 -16.44 5.79
C ALA A 80 -6.88 -15.59 6.82
N ALA A 81 -5.88 -14.82 6.40
CA ALA A 81 -5.14 -13.90 7.28
C ALA A 81 -6.07 -12.83 7.89
N THR A 82 -6.98 -12.29 7.10
CA THR A 82 -7.97 -11.30 7.54
C THR A 82 -8.98 -11.92 8.53
N MET A 83 -9.49 -13.13 8.26
CA MET A 83 -10.38 -13.84 9.19
C MET A 83 -9.72 -14.05 10.54
N LEU A 84 -8.47 -14.48 10.56
CA LEU A 84 -7.72 -14.76 11.78
C LEU A 84 -7.36 -13.51 12.57
N SER A 85 -6.86 -12.47 11.91
CA SER A 85 -6.34 -11.26 12.58
C SER A 85 -7.39 -10.20 12.89
N GLN A 86 -8.57 -10.29 12.26
CA GLN A 86 -9.63 -9.29 12.41
C GLN A 86 -10.96 -9.87 12.86
N SER A 87 -11.02 -11.18 13.19
CA SER A 87 -12.23 -11.89 13.62
C SER A 87 -13.40 -11.77 12.64
N LYS A 88 -13.12 -11.83 11.37
CA LYS A 88 -14.12 -11.77 10.30
C LYS A 88 -14.54 -13.16 9.84
N ASN A 89 -15.79 -13.27 9.43
CA ASN A 89 -16.24 -14.47 8.71
C ASN A 89 -15.79 -14.42 7.25
N VAL A 90 -15.98 -15.51 6.50
CA VAL A 90 -15.52 -15.62 5.12
C VAL A 90 -16.09 -14.54 4.20
N PHE A 91 -17.37 -14.18 4.36
CA PHE A 91 -18.01 -13.15 3.53
C PHE A 91 -17.43 -11.76 3.81
N GLN A 92 -17.20 -11.43 5.07
CA GLN A 92 -16.58 -10.17 5.47
C GLN A 92 -15.14 -10.09 4.97
N ALA A 93 -14.35 -11.14 5.14
CA ALA A 93 -12.96 -11.17 4.68
C ALA A 93 -12.88 -11.06 3.16
N GLU A 94 -13.75 -11.76 2.42
CA GLU A 94 -13.80 -11.70 0.96
C GLU A 94 -14.08 -10.28 0.45
N ILE A 95 -14.99 -9.55 1.09
CA ILE A 95 -15.30 -8.17 0.74
C ILE A 95 -14.19 -7.23 1.18
N ASP A 96 -13.83 -7.25 2.48
CA ASP A 96 -12.99 -6.26 3.14
C ASP A 96 -11.49 -6.46 2.91
N SER A 97 -11.08 -7.54 2.25
CA SER A 97 -9.70 -7.79 1.88
C SER A 97 -9.54 -8.02 0.38
N ALA A 98 -9.97 -9.17 -0.16
CA ALA A 98 -9.69 -9.53 -1.53
C ALA A 98 -10.42 -8.64 -2.55
N CYS A 99 -11.76 -8.64 -2.52
CA CYS A 99 -12.56 -7.92 -3.53
C CYS A 99 -12.23 -6.42 -3.55
N GLU A 100 -12.31 -5.78 -2.39
CA GLU A 100 -12.13 -4.33 -2.29
C GLU A 100 -10.69 -3.91 -2.66
N LEU A 101 -9.66 -4.69 -2.29
CA LEU A 101 -8.29 -4.36 -2.67
C LEU A 101 -8.03 -4.54 -4.17
N ILE A 102 -8.60 -5.58 -4.77
CA ILE A 102 -8.57 -5.78 -6.23
C ILE A 102 -9.22 -4.60 -6.94
N ASP A 103 -10.37 -4.17 -6.45
CA ASP A 103 -11.11 -3.02 -7.00
C ASP A 103 -10.31 -1.72 -6.81
N PHE A 104 -9.73 -1.47 -5.65
CA PHE A 104 -8.86 -0.31 -5.44
C PHE A 104 -7.72 -0.26 -6.44
N PHE A 105 -7.02 -1.35 -6.67
CA PHE A 105 -5.90 -1.35 -7.61
C PHE A 105 -6.34 -1.12 -9.05
N ASN A 106 -7.46 -1.70 -9.47
CA ASN A 106 -7.98 -1.52 -10.82
C ASN A 106 -8.57 -0.12 -11.03
N PHE A 107 -9.43 0.35 -10.12
CA PHE A 107 -10.05 1.67 -10.24
C PHE A 107 -9.04 2.81 -10.06
N ASN A 108 -8.09 2.69 -9.12
CA ASN A 108 -7.06 3.70 -8.97
C ASN A 108 -6.18 3.80 -10.22
N ALA A 109 -5.88 2.67 -10.87
CA ALA A 109 -5.16 2.65 -12.14
C ALA A 109 -5.93 3.40 -13.24
N GLU A 110 -7.22 3.13 -13.38
CA GLU A 110 -8.12 3.80 -14.32
C GLU A 110 -8.24 5.31 -14.02
N TYR A 111 -8.44 5.66 -12.75
CA TYR A 111 -8.55 7.06 -12.35
C TYR A 111 -7.24 7.83 -12.57
N ALA A 112 -6.08 7.22 -12.29
CA ALA A 112 -4.79 7.83 -12.55
C ALA A 112 -4.59 8.08 -14.05
N GLU A 113 -4.95 7.12 -14.91
CA GLU A 113 -4.89 7.27 -16.36
C GLU A 113 -5.80 8.41 -16.84
N ASN A 114 -7.03 8.48 -16.34
CA ASN A 114 -7.98 9.54 -16.67
C ASN A 114 -7.46 10.92 -16.23
N ILE A 115 -6.92 11.06 -15.01
CA ILE A 115 -6.35 12.31 -14.50
C ILE A 115 -5.20 12.78 -15.40
N TYR A 116 -4.28 11.91 -15.77
CA TYR A 116 -3.14 12.27 -16.62
C TYR A 116 -3.55 12.61 -18.06
N ASN A 117 -4.64 12.02 -18.56
CA ASN A 117 -5.18 12.30 -19.89
C ASN A 117 -6.05 13.57 -19.93
N GLU A 118 -6.48 14.08 -18.78
CA GLU A 118 -7.29 15.28 -18.70
C GLU A 118 -6.44 16.53 -18.94
N GLN A 119 -6.51 17.07 -20.16
CA GLN A 119 -5.74 18.22 -20.62
C GLN A 119 -6.70 19.34 -21.09
N ASN A 120 -7.68 19.65 -20.25
CA ASN A 120 -8.78 20.60 -20.59
C ASN A 120 -8.34 22.06 -20.52
N LEU A 121 -7.21 22.41 -21.16
CA LEU A 121 -6.69 23.77 -21.20
C LEU A 121 -7.01 24.45 -22.52
N ILE A 122 -7.42 25.72 -22.43
CA ILE A 122 -7.62 26.57 -23.60
C ILE A 122 -6.24 27.04 -24.08
N SER A 123 -5.92 26.76 -25.33
CA SER A 123 -4.67 27.20 -25.97
C SER A 123 -4.99 28.25 -27.04
N PRO A 124 -4.30 29.42 -27.05
CA PRO A 124 -4.32 30.34 -28.18
C PRO A 124 -3.77 29.71 -29.46
N ALA A 125 -4.00 30.35 -30.62
CA ALA A 125 -3.65 29.77 -31.91
C ALA A 125 -2.14 29.49 -32.10
N ASP A 126 -1.29 30.21 -31.41
CA ASP A 126 0.17 30.14 -31.48
C ASP A 126 0.83 29.50 -30.25
N THR A 127 0.04 28.99 -29.30
CA THR A 127 0.53 28.47 -28.02
C THR A 127 -0.14 27.15 -27.70
N LYS A 128 0.57 26.23 -27.06
CA LYS A 128 0.00 25.00 -26.51
C LYS A 128 0.17 25.01 -24.99
N ASN A 129 -0.94 25.04 -24.27
CA ASN A 129 -0.96 24.84 -22.81
C ASN A 129 -1.13 23.35 -22.48
N SER A 130 -0.44 22.89 -21.45
CA SER A 130 -0.54 21.51 -20.96
C SER A 130 -0.38 21.46 -19.44
N LEU A 131 -0.94 20.44 -18.82
CA LEU A 131 -0.69 20.08 -17.43
C LEU A 131 0.42 19.04 -17.35
N GLU A 132 1.29 19.19 -16.38
CA GLU A 132 2.32 18.21 -16.05
C GLU A 132 2.16 17.83 -14.58
N TYR A 133 1.96 16.54 -14.33
CA TYR A 133 1.79 16.01 -12.98
C TYR A 133 3.13 15.44 -12.49
N ARG A 134 3.49 15.78 -11.25
CA ARG A 134 4.69 15.23 -10.60
C ARG A 134 4.37 14.73 -9.21
N ALA A 135 5.17 13.79 -8.71
CA ALA A 135 5.12 13.32 -7.34
C ALA A 135 5.40 14.46 -6.34
N LEU A 136 4.84 14.33 -5.15
CA LEU A 136 5.14 15.23 -4.02
C LEU A 136 6.59 15.02 -3.57
N GLU A 137 7.22 16.06 -3.07
CA GLU A 137 8.54 15.98 -2.43
C GLU A 137 8.45 15.26 -1.09
N GLY A 138 9.50 14.49 -0.74
CA GLY A 138 9.53 13.73 0.50
C GLY A 138 8.82 12.38 0.38
N PHE A 139 8.11 11.99 1.42
CA PHE A 139 7.42 10.70 1.50
C PHE A 139 6.01 10.84 2.08
N ILE A 140 5.18 9.87 1.81
CA ILE A 140 3.85 9.74 2.42
C ILE A 140 3.96 8.81 3.63
N PHE A 141 3.45 9.23 4.78
CA PHE A 141 3.36 8.37 5.96
C PHE A 141 1.95 7.80 6.11
N ALA A 142 1.80 6.53 5.81
CA ALA A 142 0.53 5.81 5.88
C ALA A 142 0.40 5.06 7.22
N ILE A 143 -0.43 5.59 8.13
CA ILE A 143 -0.85 4.90 9.35
C ILE A 143 -2.20 4.27 9.07
N THR A 144 -2.25 2.93 9.08
CA THR A 144 -3.40 2.22 8.54
C THR A 144 -4.26 1.55 9.59
N PRO A 145 -5.58 1.37 9.32
CA PRO A 145 -6.51 0.81 10.28
C PRO A 145 -6.27 -0.69 10.53
N PHE A 146 -6.88 -1.19 11.61
CA PHE A 146 -6.80 -2.59 12.02
C PHE A 146 -7.89 -3.48 11.43
N ASN A 147 -8.97 -2.90 10.92
CA ASN A 147 -10.24 -3.58 10.63
C ASN A 147 -10.55 -3.78 9.15
N PHE A 148 -9.71 -3.26 8.24
CA PHE A 148 -9.86 -3.43 6.80
C PHE A 148 -8.49 -3.64 6.15
N THR A 149 -8.21 -4.87 5.71
CA THR A 149 -6.94 -5.21 5.03
C THR A 149 -6.81 -4.45 3.71
N SER A 150 -7.90 -4.30 2.97
CA SER A 150 -7.95 -3.55 1.72
C SER A 150 -7.56 -2.08 1.89
N ILE A 151 -8.13 -1.40 2.89
CA ILE A 151 -7.82 0.00 3.20
C ILE A 151 -6.38 0.13 3.70
N ALA A 152 -5.92 -0.83 4.53
CA ALA A 152 -4.55 -0.84 5.02
C ALA A 152 -3.52 -0.89 3.88
N ALA A 153 -3.76 -1.67 2.84
CA ALA A 153 -2.90 -1.73 1.66
C ALA A 153 -3.10 -0.53 0.72
N ASN A 154 -4.34 -0.06 0.54
CA ASN A 154 -4.62 1.04 -0.38
C ASN A 154 -3.99 2.38 0.05
N LEU A 155 -3.91 2.66 1.36
CA LEU A 155 -3.37 3.93 1.86
C LEU A 155 -1.92 4.22 1.43
N PRO A 156 -0.95 3.29 1.51
CA PRO A 156 0.37 3.50 0.93
C PRO A 156 0.40 3.31 -0.59
N CYS A 157 -0.46 2.47 -1.15
CA CYS A 157 -0.43 2.09 -2.56
C CYS A 157 -1.00 3.15 -3.50
N ALA A 158 -2.09 3.82 -3.15
CA ALA A 158 -2.67 4.87 -3.98
C ALA A 158 -1.69 6.03 -4.24
N PRO A 159 -1.01 6.63 -3.23
CA PRO A 159 0.02 7.62 -3.50
C PRO A 159 1.24 7.05 -4.25
N ALA A 160 1.61 5.78 -4.03
CA ALA A 160 2.70 5.14 -4.77
C ALA A 160 2.40 5.02 -6.27
N LEU A 161 1.17 4.71 -6.65
CA LEU A 161 0.71 4.72 -8.04
C LEU A 161 0.92 6.09 -8.70
N MET A 162 0.72 7.18 -7.95
CA MET A 162 0.93 8.56 -8.42
C MET A 162 2.40 9.01 -8.39
N GLY A 163 3.34 8.09 -8.14
CA GLY A 163 4.78 8.34 -8.18
C GLY A 163 5.40 8.75 -6.85
N ASN A 164 4.63 8.73 -5.76
CA ASN A 164 5.17 9.02 -4.43
C ASN A 164 5.83 7.79 -3.82
N VAL A 165 6.73 8.00 -2.87
CA VAL A 165 7.26 6.96 -1.99
C VAL A 165 6.51 6.97 -0.66
N ALA A 166 6.38 5.82 -0.02
CA ALA A 166 5.57 5.69 1.19
C ALA A 166 6.26 4.90 2.29
N ILE A 167 6.08 5.36 3.53
CA ILE A 167 6.35 4.59 4.74
C ILE A 167 5.02 4.07 5.25
N TRP A 168 4.89 2.76 5.30
CA TRP A 168 3.68 2.11 5.79
C TRP A 168 3.86 1.61 7.22
N LYS A 169 3.02 2.10 8.13
CA LYS A 169 2.92 1.62 9.50
C LYS A 169 1.57 0.94 9.69
N PRO A 170 1.47 -0.40 9.53
CA PRO A 170 0.24 -1.14 9.78
C PRO A 170 -0.16 -1.08 11.26
N ALA A 171 -1.43 -1.31 11.55
CA ALA A 171 -1.90 -1.44 12.93
C ALA A 171 -1.28 -2.67 13.60
N SER A 172 -0.79 -2.51 14.83
CA SER A 172 -0.08 -3.58 15.56
C SER A 172 -0.93 -4.84 15.76
N SER A 173 -2.24 -4.69 15.90
CA SER A 173 -3.19 -5.82 16.08
C SER A 173 -3.46 -6.59 14.79
N SER A 174 -3.17 -6.04 13.62
CA SER A 174 -3.45 -6.66 12.31
C SER A 174 -2.23 -6.79 11.40
N VAL A 175 -1.02 -6.75 11.97
CA VAL A 175 0.23 -6.96 11.22
C VAL A 175 0.24 -8.29 10.46
N TYR A 176 -0.48 -9.30 10.97
CA TYR A 176 -0.55 -10.62 10.34
C TYR A 176 -1.24 -10.60 8.96
N SER A 177 -2.25 -9.75 8.76
CA SER A 177 -2.89 -9.57 7.45
C SER A 177 -2.23 -8.47 6.61
N GLY A 178 -1.51 -7.55 7.20
CA GLY A 178 -0.75 -6.50 6.52
C GLY A 178 0.59 -6.97 6.03
#